data_724a063a230f2685d34661f524bf7ae7
#
_entry.id   724a063a230f2685d34661f524bf7ae7
#
_cell.length_a   1.000
_cell.length_b   1.000
_cell.length_c   1.000
_cell.angle_alpha   90.00
_cell.angle_beta   90.00
_cell.angle_gamma   90.00
#
_symmetry.space_group_name_H-M   'P 1'
#
loop_
_entity.id
_entity.type
_entity.pdbx_description
1 polymer ?
#
loop_
_entity_poly.entity_id
_entity_poly.type
_entity_poly.pdbx_seq_one_letter_code
_entity_poly.pdbx_strand_id
1 'polypeptide(L)'
;TGDWSKWIYSALTFLVISCPCALVLSVPLAYFSGIGASSKLGILFKGGNSIEALGKVKAIAFDKTGTLTDGTFSVTKVECFGNADENALLTICGSCEQGSTHPVAESITSYCREKNLALVSPEKSEELAGRGVSSELNSKKILCGNERLMAENGIKLPANLAPTSGSVV
;
A
#
# COMPACT_ATOMS: atom_id res chain seq x y z
N THR A 1 -0.27 -72.54 -30.13
CA THR A 1 -0.40 -71.13 -29.81
C THR A 1 0.36 -70.80 -28.51
N GLY A 2 1.69 -71.10 -28.47
CA GLY A 2 2.53 -70.88 -27.26
C GLY A 2 3.54 -69.75 -27.36
N ASP A 3 3.32 -68.74 -28.21
CA ASP A 3 4.25 -67.64 -28.37
C ASP A 3 3.98 -66.56 -27.33
N TRP A 4 4.48 -66.76 -26.13
CA TRP A 4 4.35 -65.85 -24.98
C TRP A 4 4.92 -64.46 -25.29
N SER A 5 5.99 -64.36 -26.05
CA SER A 5 6.63 -63.11 -26.42
C SER A 5 5.65 -62.22 -27.23
N LYS A 6 4.94 -62.78 -28.17
CA LYS A 6 3.95 -62.09 -29.00
C LYS A 6 2.79 -61.58 -28.16
N TRP A 7 2.30 -62.38 -27.24
CA TRP A 7 1.18 -61.98 -26.36
C TRP A 7 1.58 -60.92 -25.36
N ILE A 8 2.76 -61.04 -24.77
CA ILE A 8 3.31 -60.01 -23.87
C ILE A 8 3.49 -58.69 -24.64
N TYR A 9 4.08 -58.72 -25.81
CA TYR A 9 4.26 -57.55 -26.66
C TYR A 9 2.93 -56.88 -27.00
N SER A 10 1.92 -57.65 -27.41
CA SER A 10 0.60 -57.13 -27.72
C SER A 10 -0.09 -56.50 -26.50
N ALA A 11 0.03 -57.13 -25.33
CA ALA A 11 -0.52 -56.62 -24.09
C ALA A 11 0.15 -55.29 -23.67
N LEU A 12 1.47 -55.22 -23.77
CA LEU A 12 2.24 -53.97 -23.47
C LEU A 12 1.89 -52.86 -24.46
N THR A 13 1.79 -53.20 -25.76
CA THR A 13 1.38 -52.24 -26.80
C THR A 13 -0.03 -51.72 -26.55
N PHE A 14 -0.98 -52.59 -26.18
CA PHE A 14 -2.34 -52.17 -25.81
C PHE A 14 -2.35 -51.24 -24.60
N LEU A 15 -1.56 -51.54 -23.55
CA LEU A 15 -1.43 -50.70 -22.38
C LEU A 15 -0.88 -49.29 -22.70
N VAL A 16 0.14 -49.21 -23.57
CA VAL A 16 0.74 -47.94 -24.00
C VAL A 16 -0.23 -47.12 -24.84
N ILE A 17 -0.95 -47.75 -25.78
CA ILE A 17 -1.93 -47.06 -26.63
C ILE A 17 -3.16 -46.61 -25.84
N SER A 18 -3.55 -47.36 -24.81
CA SER A 18 -4.69 -47.04 -23.95
C SER A 18 -4.32 -45.93 -22.89
N CYS A 19 -3.06 -45.57 -22.78
CA CYS A 19 -2.62 -44.51 -21.88
C CYS A 19 -3.04 -43.16 -22.46
N PRO A 20 -3.82 -42.32 -21.75
CA PRO A 20 -4.19 -40.99 -22.20
C PRO A 20 -3.02 -39.99 -22.00
N CYS A 21 -1.83 -40.37 -22.53
CA CYS A 21 -0.58 -39.60 -22.30
C CYS A 21 -0.72 -38.13 -22.74
N ALA A 22 -1.45 -37.84 -23.80
CA ALA A 22 -1.71 -36.50 -24.26
C ALA A 22 -2.51 -35.70 -23.21
N LEU A 23 -3.49 -36.31 -22.55
CA LEU A 23 -4.29 -35.66 -21.51
C LEU A 23 -3.47 -35.45 -20.22
N VAL A 24 -2.66 -36.44 -19.83
CA VAL A 24 -1.83 -36.39 -18.62
C VAL A 24 -0.74 -35.31 -18.72
N LEU A 25 -0.21 -35.04 -19.90
CA LEU A 25 0.78 -34.01 -20.13
C LEU A 25 0.16 -32.64 -20.40
N SER A 26 -0.96 -32.56 -21.10
CA SER A 26 -1.55 -31.28 -21.51
C SER A 26 -2.11 -30.48 -20.33
N VAL A 27 -2.68 -31.14 -19.34
CA VAL A 27 -3.26 -30.43 -18.15
C VAL A 27 -2.18 -29.74 -17.31
N PRO A 28 -1.11 -30.41 -16.86
CA PRO A 28 -0.02 -29.71 -16.15
C PRO A 28 0.62 -28.61 -16.99
N LEU A 29 0.82 -28.85 -18.29
CA LEU A 29 1.41 -27.86 -19.18
C LEU A 29 0.54 -26.60 -19.29
N ALA A 30 -0.78 -26.75 -19.35
CA ALA A 30 -1.71 -25.63 -19.34
C ALA A 30 -1.60 -24.81 -18.04
N TYR A 31 -1.53 -25.47 -16.87
CA TYR A 31 -1.32 -24.78 -15.60
C TYR A 31 0.03 -24.07 -15.53
N PHE A 32 1.12 -24.70 -15.95
CA PHE A 32 2.43 -24.06 -15.98
C PHE A 32 2.46 -22.85 -16.91
N SER A 33 1.85 -22.98 -18.08
CA SER A 33 1.72 -21.86 -19.03
C SER A 33 0.90 -20.71 -18.44
N GLY A 34 -0.21 -21.03 -17.78
CA GLY A 34 -1.05 -20.04 -17.10
C GLY A 34 -0.32 -19.31 -15.96
N ILE A 35 0.40 -20.06 -15.11
CA ILE A 35 1.22 -19.48 -14.03
C ILE A 35 2.31 -18.56 -14.60
N GLY A 36 3.01 -19.04 -15.65
CA GLY A 36 4.07 -18.26 -16.28
C GLY A 36 3.57 -16.99 -16.97
N ALA A 37 2.41 -17.05 -17.63
CA ALA A 37 1.79 -15.87 -18.23
C ALA A 37 1.35 -14.84 -17.17
N SER A 38 0.75 -15.31 -16.07
CA SER A 38 0.31 -14.46 -14.97
C SER A 38 1.48 -13.79 -14.23
N SER A 39 2.58 -14.53 -14.06
CA SER A 39 3.81 -13.99 -13.44
C SER A 39 4.41 -12.82 -14.23
N LYS A 40 4.31 -12.84 -15.56
CA LYS A 40 4.73 -11.71 -16.41
C LYS A 40 3.88 -10.46 -16.21
N LEU A 41 2.67 -10.61 -15.70
CA LEU A 41 1.77 -9.51 -15.33
C LEU A 41 1.89 -9.11 -13.84
N GLY A 42 2.88 -9.64 -13.13
CA GLY A 42 3.08 -9.37 -11.70
C GLY A 42 2.14 -10.18 -10.78
N ILE A 43 1.38 -11.16 -11.31
CA ILE A 43 0.44 -11.96 -10.55
C ILE A 43 1.10 -13.30 -10.19
N LEU A 44 1.28 -13.56 -8.89
CA LEU A 44 1.88 -14.79 -8.39
C LEU A 44 0.82 -15.80 -7.94
N PHE A 45 0.65 -16.88 -8.69
CA PHE A 45 -0.17 -18.03 -8.26
C PHE A 45 0.68 -19.04 -7.48
N LYS A 46 0.17 -19.48 -6.33
CA LYS A 46 0.82 -20.50 -5.48
C LYS A 46 0.58 -21.93 -5.95
N GLY A 47 0.14 -22.13 -7.18
CA GLY A 47 -0.09 -23.44 -7.79
C GLY A 47 -1.37 -23.49 -8.62
N GLY A 48 -1.59 -24.61 -9.35
CA GLY A 48 -2.72 -24.79 -10.25
C GLY A 48 -4.08 -24.70 -9.55
N ASN A 49 -4.17 -25.18 -8.30
CA ASN A 49 -5.40 -25.09 -7.51
C ASN A 49 -5.85 -23.63 -7.30
N SER A 50 -4.91 -22.69 -7.20
CA SER A 50 -5.23 -21.27 -7.04
C SER A 50 -5.85 -20.68 -8.32
N ILE A 51 -5.38 -21.10 -9.49
CA ILE A 51 -5.95 -20.70 -10.79
C ILE A 51 -7.37 -21.25 -10.92
N GLU A 52 -7.57 -22.52 -10.58
CA GLU A 52 -8.89 -23.16 -10.64
C GLU A 52 -9.88 -22.50 -9.66
N ALA A 53 -9.43 -22.19 -8.45
CA ALA A 53 -10.24 -21.50 -7.46
C ALA A 53 -10.64 -20.09 -7.95
N LEU A 54 -9.72 -19.36 -8.59
CA LEU A 54 -10.01 -18.05 -9.16
C LEU A 54 -11.10 -18.12 -10.24
N GLY A 55 -11.09 -19.16 -11.08
CA GLY A 55 -12.12 -19.38 -12.11
C GLY A 55 -13.53 -19.61 -11.55
N LYS A 56 -13.65 -19.97 -10.26
CA LYS A 56 -14.92 -20.23 -9.56
C LYS A 56 -15.39 -19.08 -8.68
N VAL A 57 -14.59 -18.00 -8.59
CA VAL A 57 -14.89 -16.83 -7.74
C VAL A 57 -16.14 -16.12 -8.24
N LYS A 58 -17.07 -15.85 -7.34
CA LYS A 58 -18.32 -15.10 -7.61
C LYS A 58 -18.34 -13.72 -6.97
N ALA A 59 -17.53 -13.50 -5.96
CA ALA A 59 -17.39 -12.22 -5.27
C ALA A 59 -15.96 -12.06 -4.77
N ILE A 60 -15.46 -10.83 -4.77
CA ILE A 60 -14.12 -10.48 -4.29
C ILE A 60 -14.27 -9.37 -3.28
N ALA A 61 -13.62 -9.52 -2.13
CA ALA A 61 -13.46 -8.47 -1.14
C ALA A 61 -11.99 -8.04 -1.13
N PHE A 62 -11.76 -6.74 -1.31
CA PHE A 62 -10.42 -6.16 -1.25
C PHE A 62 -10.25 -5.42 0.08
N ASP A 63 -9.10 -5.64 0.73
CA ASP A 63 -8.66 -4.72 1.77
C ASP A 63 -8.23 -3.40 1.13
N LYS A 64 -8.47 -2.29 1.84
CA LYS A 64 -8.11 -0.97 1.31
C LYS A 64 -6.60 -0.71 1.45
N THR A 65 -6.08 -0.87 2.69
CA THR A 65 -4.74 -0.38 3.02
C THR A 65 -3.67 -1.42 2.67
N GLY A 66 -2.71 -1.05 1.83
CA GLY A 66 -1.66 -1.96 1.36
C GLY A 66 -2.10 -2.96 0.30
N THR A 67 -3.37 -2.89 -0.17
CA THR A 67 -3.90 -3.72 -1.25
C THR A 67 -4.39 -2.85 -2.40
N LEU A 68 -5.34 -1.94 -2.15
CA LEU A 68 -5.81 -0.95 -3.13
C LEU A 68 -5.00 0.34 -3.09
N THR A 69 -4.32 0.59 -1.98
CA THR A 69 -3.42 1.72 -1.78
C THR A 69 -2.04 1.20 -1.40
N ASP A 70 -1.00 1.93 -1.73
CA ASP A 70 0.39 1.64 -1.36
C ASP A 70 0.68 1.91 0.13
N GLY A 71 -0.28 2.45 0.88
CA GLY A 71 -0.15 2.76 2.29
C GLY A 71 0.69 4.03 2.56
N THR A 72 1.09 4.74 1.52
CA THR A 72 1.83 6.00 1.66
C THR A 72 0.87 7.18 1.82
N PHE A 73 1.20 8.08 2.72
CA PHE A 73 0.53 9.37 2.82
C PHE A 73 1.23 10.38 1.90
N SER A 74 0.45 11.28 1.32
CA SER A 74 0.99 12.39 0.53
C SER A 74 0.20 13.65 0.80
N VAL A 75 0.89 14.80 0.80
CA VAL A 75 0.23 16.11 0.91
C VAL A 75 -0.46 16.40 -0.42
N THR A 76 -1.78 16.43 -0.41
CA THR A 76 -2.60 16.68 -1.61
C THR A 76 -3.00 18.14 -1.75
N LYS A 77 -3.11 18.86 -0.63
CA LYS A 77 -3.52 20.27 -0.62
C LYS A 77 -2.97 20.96 0.61
N VAL A 78 -2.61 22.23 0.45
CA VAL A 78 -2.22 23.12 1.53
C VAL A 78 -3.18 24.32 1.51
N GLU A 79 -3.76 24.64 2.64
CA GLU A 79 -4.62 25.81 2.81
C GLU A 79 -4.08 26.69 3.93
N CYS A 80 -3.79 27.95 3.61
CA CYS A 80 -3.33 28.93 4.56
C CYS A 80 -4.49 29.81 5.03
N PHE A 81 -4.63 29.97 6.33
CA PHE A 81 -5.57 30.88 6.94
C PHE A 81 -4.81 32.04 7.59
N GLY A 82 -5.28 33.27 7.37
CA GLY A 82 -4.59 34.49 7.80
C GLY A 82 -3.59 34.99 6.76
N ASN A 83 -2.49 35.60 7.23
CA ASN A 83 -1.48 36.25 6.38
C ASN A 83 -0.23 35.37 6.17
N ALA A 84 -0.31 34.07 6.43
CA ALA A 84 0.82 33.16 6.25
C ALA A 84 0.99 32.79 4.77
N ASP A 85 2.24 32.81 4.31
CA ASP A 85 2.61 32.25 3.00
C ASP A 85 2.67 30.73 3.07
N GLU A 86 2.32 30.03 1.99
CA GLU A 86 2.30 28.56 1.90
C GLU A 86 3.67 27.97 2.26
N ASN A 87 4.75 28.52 1.73
CA ASN A 87 6.10 28.02 2.00
C ASN A 87 6.51 28.24 3.46
N ALA A 88 6.11 29.37 4.06
CA ALA A 88 6.35 29.61 5.47
C ALA A 88 5.58 28.63 6.36
N LEU A 89 4.31 28.34 6.06
CA LEU A 89 3.51 27.35 6.75
C LEU A 89 4.14 25.95 6.66
N LEU A 90 4.48 25.52 5.45
CA LEU A 90 5.12 24.22 5.22
C LEU A 90 6.47 24.10 5.93
N THR A 91 7.29 25.16 5.90
CA THR A 91 8.58 25.18 6.61
C THR A 91 8.39 25.00 8.11
N ILE A 92 7.41 25.67 8.70
CA ILE A 92 7.11 25.56 10.13
C ILE A 92 6.58 24.17 10.47
N CYS A 93 5.57 23.67 9.73
CA CYS A 93 5.01 22.33 9.94
C CYS A 93 6.07 21.24 9.76
N GLY A 94 6.82 21.28 8.66
CA GLY A 94 7.87 20.30 8.40
C GLY A 94 8.98 20.32 9.44
N SER A 95 9.32 21.51 9.97
CA SER A 95 10.31 21.63 11.04
C SER A 95 9.82 20.99 12.35
N CYS A 96 8.54 21.18 12.69
CA CYS A 96 7.94 20.56 13.88
C CYS A 96 7.86 19.04 13.80
N GLU A 97 7.60 18.51 12.60
CA GLU A 97 7.37 17.07 12.35
C GLU A 97 8.67 16.29 12.09
N GLN A 98 9.83 16.94 12.00
CA GLN A 98 11.12 16.25 11.73
C GLN A 98 11.47 15.15 12.73
N GLY A 99 11.01 15.25 13.97
CA GLY A 99 11.30 14.29 15.03
C GLY A 99 10.26 13.18 15.16
N SER A 100 9.13 13.28 14.47
CA SER A 100 8.04 12.29 14.55
C SER A 100 8.25 11.13 13.57
N THR A 101 7.96 9.93 14.04
CA THR A 101 7.97 8.70 13.22
C THR A 101 6.61 8.38 12.62
N HIS A 102 5.64 9.26 12.78
CA HIS A 102 4.29 9.05 12.26
C HIS A 102 4.28 9.16 10.72
N PRO A 103 3.57 8.29 9.98
CA PRO A 103 3.55 8.32 8.52
C PRO A 103 3.08 9.65 7.91
N VAL A 104 2.19 10.38 8.59
CA VAL A 104 1.76 11.73 8.18
C VAL A 104 2.92 12.73 8.30
N ALA A 105 3.69 12.68 9.38
CA ALA A 105 4.87 13.52 9.57
C ALA A 105 5.92 13.29 8.49
N GLU A 106 6.16 12.02 8.15
CA GLU A 106 7.06 11.66 7.06
C GLU A 106 6.59 12.22 5.72
N SER A 107 5.28 12.18 5.44
CA SER A 107 4.73 12.74 4.21
C SER A 107 4.90 14.26 4.13
N ILE A 108 4.71 14.99 5.23
CA ILE A 108 4.89 16.44 5.30
C ILE A 108 6.37 16.80 5.10
N THR A 109 7.27 16.12 5.80
CA THR A 109 8.72 16.38 5.69
C THR A 109 9.26 16.04 4.30
N SER A 110 8.77 14.96 3.67
CA SER A 110 9.13 14.60 2.30
C SER A 110 8.66 15.65 1.30
N TYR A 111 7.41 16.11 1.42
CA TYR A 111 6.86 17.16 0.57
C TYR A 111 7.64 18.48 0.71
N CYS A 112 8.05 18.85 1.93
CA CYS A 112 8.90 20.01 2.14
C CYS A 112 10.28 19.87 1.47
N ARG A 113 10.87 18.67 1.51
CA ARG A 113 12.14 18.37 0.82
C ARG A 113 12.02 18.46 -0.69
N GLU A 114 10.93 17.94 -1.26
CA GLU A 114 10.64 18.04 -2.70
C GLU A 114 10.53 19.50 -3.15
N LYS A 115 9.95 20.35 -2.32
CA LYS A 115 9.88 21.81 -2.55
C LYS A 115 11.19 22.54 -2.24
N ASN A 116 12.26 21.84 -1.83
CA ASN A 116 13.54 22.42 -1.42
C ASN A 116 13.42 23.43 -0.28
N LEU A 117 12.50 23.23 0.67
CA LEU A 117 12.33 24.10 1.82
C LEU A 117 13.37 23.75 2.88
N ALA A 118 14.02 24.77 3.43
CA ALA A 118 15.00 24.62 4.50
C ALA A 118 14.29 24.39 5.84
N LEU A 119 14.26 23.16 6.32
CA LEU A 119 13.68 22.82 7.60
C LEU A 119 14.69 23.11 8.73
N VAL A 120 14.18 23.62 9.84
CA VAL A 120 14.95 23.98 11.03
C VAL A 120 14.57 23.03 12.17
N SER A 121 15.54 22.52 12.91
CA SER A 121 15.24 21.69 14.08
C SER A 121 14.63 22.52 15.19
N PRO A 122 13.49 22.10 15.79
CA PRO A 122 12.87 22.81 16.89
C PRO A 122 13.74 22.74 18.16
N GLU A 123 13.65 23.75 18.98
CA GLU A 123 14.36 23.84 20.28
C GLU A 123 13.85 22.78 21.27
N LYS A 124 12.55 22.56 21.24
CA LYS A 124 11.83 21.51 21.98
C LYS A 124 10.74 20.93 21.11
N SER A 125 10.52 19.64 21.22
CA SER A 125 9.42 18.95 20.55
C SER A 125 8.86 17.87 21.47
N GLU A 126 7.55 17.85 21.62
CA GLU A 126 6.82 16.86 22.42
C GLU A 126 5.71 16.26 21.56
N GLU A 127 5.76 14.95 21.39
CA GLU A 127 4.72 14.21 20.67
C GLU A 127 3.55 13.89 21.60
N LEU A 128 2.36 14.34 21.24
CA LEU A 128 1.12 14.16 21.98
C LEU A 128 0.33 13.02 21.34
N ALA A 129 0.38 11.84 21.95
CA ALA A 129 -0.20 10.61 21.41
C ALA A 129 -1.64 10.79 20.92
N GLY A 130 -1.88 10.49 19.63
CA GLY A 130 -3.18 10.61 18.97
C GLY A 130 -3.71 12.04 18.77
N ARG A 131 -2.86 13.06 18.95
CA ARG A 131 -3.24 14.48 18.83
C ARG A 131 -2.34 15.24 17.85
N GLY A 132 -1.03 15.01 17.87
CA GLY A 132 -0.03 15.71 17.06
C GLY A 132 1.22 16.04 17.86
N VAL A 133 1.88 17.12 17.49
CA VAL A 133 3.17 17.57 18.06
C VAL A 133 3.05 19.00 18.57
N SER A 134 3.63 19.25 19.74
CA SER A 134 3.84 20.59 20.28
C SER A 134 5.33 20.92 20.24
N SER A 135 5.71 21.94 19.51
CA SER A 135 7.12 22.33 19.33
C SER A 135 7.36 23.78 19.69
N GLU A 136 8.61 24.08 20.03
CA GLU A 136 9.08 25.46 20.25
C GLU A 136 10.08 25.82 19.15
N LEU A 137 9.76 26.81 18.33
CA LEU A 137 10.59 27.31 17.25
C LEU A 137 10.73 28.81 17.34
N ASN A 138 11.97 29.33 17.41
CA ASN A 138 12.26 30.74 17.60
C ASN A 138 11.54 31.32 18.83
N SER A 139 11.55 30.59 19.95
CA SER A 139 10.88 30.98 21.22
C SER A 139 9.35 31.14 21.08
N LYS A 140 8.75 30.56 20.04
CA LYS A 140 7.30 30.53 19.84
C LYS A 140 6.80 29.10 19.94
N LYS A 141 5.71 28.91 20.70
CA LYS A 141 5.01 27.63 20.78
C LYS A 141 4.21 27.42 19.50
N ILE A 142 4.41 26.27 18.85
CA ILE A 142 3.73 25.85 17.65
C ILE A 142 3.04 24.53 17.93
N LEU A 143 1.84 24.39 17.43
CA LEU A 143 1.04 23.17 17.53
C LEU A 143 0.79 22.64 16.12
N CYS A 144 1.20 21.40 15.86
CA CYS A 144 0.88 20.67 14.66
C CYS A 144 0.05 19.44 15.05
N GLY A 145 -1.18 19.33 14.58
CA GLY A 145 -2.03 18.22 14.99
C GLY A 145 -3.48 18.39 14.59
N ASN A 146 -4.32 17.48 15.08
CA ASN A 146 -5.72 17.39 14.73
C ASN A 146 -6.60 18.44 15.45
N GLU A 147 -7.87 18.49 15.06
CA GLU A 147 -8.90 19.35 15.67
C GLU A 147 -8.93 19.30 17.19
N ARG A 148 -8.70 18.11 17.76
CA ARG A 148 -8.75 17.91 19.19
C ARG A 148 -7.63 18.67 19.91
N LEU A 149 -6.43 18.65 19.34
CA LEU A 149 -5.30 19.44 19.88
C LEU A 149 -5.59 20.93 19.83
N MET A 150 -6.17 21.41 18.74
CA MET A 150 -6.54 22.83 18.59
C MET A 150 -7.60 23.25 19.59
N ALA A 151 -8.66 22.44 19.75
CA ALA A 151 -9.74 22.70 20.70
C ALA A 151 -9.24 22.73 22.16
N GLU A 152 -8.39 21.79 22.56
CA GLU A 152 -7.80 21.75 23.91
C GLU A 152 -6.93 22.97 24.22
N ASN A 153 -6.34 23.61 23.20
CA ASN A 153 -5.57 24.83 23.34
C ASN A 153 -6.40 26.11 23.05
N GLY A 154 -7.72 25.98 22.92
CA GLY A 154 -8.62 27.15 22.74
C GLY A 154 -8.56 27.75 21.32
N ILE A 155 -7.97 27.07 20.37
CA ILE A 155 -7.89 27.50 18.95
C ILE A 155 -9.16 27.10 18.23
N LYS A 156 -9.89 28.08 17.71
CA LYS A 156 -11.08 27.83 16.90
C LYS A 156 -10.69 27.66 15.44
N LEU A 157 -11.00 26.53 14.88
CA LEU A 157 -10.78 26.27 13.46
C LEU A 157 -11.82 27.00 12.60
N PRO A 158 -11.46 27.43 11.40
CA PRO A 158 -12.39 28.01 10.45
C PRO A 158 -13.52 27.03 10.09
N ALA A 159 -14.77 27.52 9.99
CA ALA A 159 -15.93 26.68 9.72
C ALA A 159 -15.93 26.01 8.33
N ASN A 160 -15.10 26.49 7.43
CA ASN A 160 -14.93 25.94 6.07
C ASN A 160 -13.78 24.91 5.96
N LEU A 161 -13.14 24.56 7.09
CA LEU A 161 -12.14 23.50 7.15
C LEU A 161 -12.87 22.15 7.23
N ALA A 162 -13.42 21.72 6.11
CA ALA A 162 -14.06 20.42 6.04
C ALA A 162 -13.03 19.38 5.54
N PRO A 163 -12.79 18.30 6.30
CA PRO A 163 -11.92 17.22 5.80
C PRO A 163 -12.53 16.62 4.54
N THR A 164 -11.73 16.55 3.49
CA THR A 164 -12.12 15.83 2.29
C THR A 164 -12.21 14.34 2.63
N SER A 165 -13.28 13.68 2.23
CA SER A 165 -13.47 12.25 2.51
C SER A 165 -12.23 11.43 2.10
N GLY A 166 -11.63 10.73 3.07
CA GLY A 166 -10.42 9.92 2.87
C GLY A 166 -9.10 10.66 3.08
N SER A 167 -9.12 11.95 3.46
CA SER A 167 -7.91 12.70 3.86
C SER A 167 -7.79 12.82 5.38
N VAL A 168 -6.56 13.06 5.84
CA VAL A 168 -6.23 13.43 7.22
C VAL A 168 -5.89 14.92 7.20
N VAL A 169 -6.49 15.67 8.10
CA VAL A 169 -6.26 17.11 8.27
C VAL A 169 -5.43 17.34 9.52
#